data_4ce3bfd37e1c5118669b07c17f0aabfc
#
_entry.id   4ce3bfd37e1c5118669b07c17f0aabfc
#
_cell.length_a   1.000
_cell.length_b   1.000
_cell.length_c   1.000
_cell.angle_alpha   90.00
_cell.angle_beta   90.00
_cell.angle_gamma   90.00
#
_symmetry.space_group_name_H-M   'P 1'
#
loop_
_entity.id
_entity.type
_entity.pdbx_description
1 polymer ?
#
loop_
_entity_poly.entity_id
_entity_poly.type
_entity_poly.pdbx_seq_one_letter_code
_entity_poly.pdbx_strand_id
1 'polypeptide(L)'
;MSFLKGVYWDLDGTLANTELEAHLPAFNLAFNDFGLNWNWDTSNYIDLLKINGGKNRISHFSKIIDESISDELVVRIHEKKQFYYLETIKKNTVHLKNGVKRLILELFEKKVRQFIVTSSSRSQVDLLIKYLFPDFNPFEFIISSDDVKYHKPNPLPYLKAMKLSGIEYNNSIVFEDSNQGIKSSLGANLPTIYFPSNIPTVIDREINLDCIIGCLGDINKVANVIKGPKLNKNYIDYSFLNNFLISISNAKY
;
A
#
# COMPACT_ATOMS: atom_id res chain seq x y z
N MET A 1 -14.75 22.07 -13.61
CA MET A 1 -13.35 21.81 -13.22
C MET A 1 -13.37 20.71 -12.17
N SER A 2 -12.58 19.64 -12.34
CA SER A 2 -12.45 18.62 -11.30
C SER A 2 -11.51 19.14 -10.21
N PHE A 3 -11.92 19.01 -8.95
CA PHE A 3 -11.11 19.35 -7.79
C PHE A 3 -10.90 18.10 -6.94
N LEU A 4 -9.71 17.95 -6.41
CA LEU A 4 -9.38 16.85 -5.51
C LEU A 4 -10.24 16.92 -4.24
N LYS A 5 -11.08 15.90 -4.02
CA LYS A 5 -11.95 15.75 -2.87
C LYS A 5 -11.60 14.56 -2.01
N GLY A 6 -10.96 13.53 -2.60
CA GLY A 6 -10.61 12.31 -1.89
C GLY A 6 -9.30 11.70 -2.33
N VAL A 7 -8.61 11.06 -1.38
CA VAL A 7 -7.41 10.25 -1.65
C VAL A 7 -7.60 8.88 -1.00
N TYR A 8 -7.43 7.84 -1.82
CA TYR A 8 -7.39 6.45 -1.37
C TYR A 8 -5.92 6.01 -1.31
N TRP A 9 -5.48 5.67 -0.11
CA TRP A 9 -4.12 5.22 0.14
C TRP A 9 -4.09 3.70 0.24
N ASP A 10 -3.22 3.04 -0.51
CA ASP A 10 -2.74 1.75 -0.09
C ASP A 10 -1.86 1.92 1.16
N LEU A 11 -1.62 0.85 1.90
CA LEU A 11 -0.93 0.91 3.19
C LEU A 11 0.51 0.40 3.10
N ASP A 12 0.65 -0.91 2.81
CA ASP A 12 1.92 -1.63 2.89
C ASP A 12 2.79 -1.33 1.67
N GLY A 13 3.94 -0.67 1.86
CA GLY A 13 4.77 -0.18 0.77
C GLY A 13 4.40 1.22 0.25
N THR A 14 3.17 1.67 0.50
CA THR A 14 2.67 3.00 0.10
C THR A 14 2.78 4.02 1.23
N LEU A 15 2.11 3.82 2.35
CA LEU A 15 2.24 4.72 3.52
C LEU A 15 3.52 4.44 4.30
N ALA A 16 3.84 3.16 4.52
CA ALA A 16 4.99 2.70 5.30
C ALA A 16 5.66 1.49 4.64
N ASN A 17 6.97 1.29 4.91
CA ASN A 17 7.74 0.18 4.34
C ASN A 17 7.59 -1.11 5.18
N THR A 18 6.37 -1.52 5.45
CA THR A 18 6.03 -2.64 6.33
C THR A 18 6.56 -3.98 5.86
N GLU A 19 6.75 -4.17 4.54
CA GLU A 19 7.14 -5.47 3.98
C GLU A 19 8.52 -5.92 4.51
N LEU A 20 9.53 -5.07 4.47
CA LEU A 20 10.86 -5.39 4.98
C LEU A 20 11.04 -5.10 6.47
N GLU A 21 10.32 -4.11 7.02
CA GLU A 21 10.48 -3.68 8.40
C GLU A 21 9.64 -4.53 9.38
N ALA A 22 8.55 -5.14 8.92
CA ALA A 22 7.65 -5.92 9.79
C ALA A 22 7.27 -7.30 9.23
N HIS A 23 6.84 -7.41 7.96
CA HIS A 23 6.35 -8.67 7.44
C HIS A 23 7.46 -9.72 7.29
N LEU A 24 8.58 -9.39 6.66
CA LEU A 24 9.70 -10.31 6.48
C LEU A 24 10.27 -10.84 7.82
N PRO A 25 10.61 -9.99 8.80
CA PRO A 25 11.07 -10.47 10.11
C PRO A 25 10.04 -11.36 10.80
N ALA A 26 8.74 -11.05 10.69
CA ALA A 26 7.68 -11.84 11.31
C ALA A 26 7.56 -13.24 10.71
N PHE A 27 7.77 -13.41 9.39
CA PHE A 27 7.83 -14.75 8.78
C PHE A 27 8.99 -15.57 9.34
N ASN A 28 10.20 -15.01 9.37
CA ASN A 28 11.39 -15.72 9.86
C ASN A 28 11.27 -16.11 11.33
N LEU A 29 10.70 -15.25 12.18
CA LEU A 29 10.40 -15.59 13.57
C LEU A 29 9.36 -16.72 13.67
N ALA A 30 8.33 -16.71 12.84
CA ALA A 30 7.34 -17.76 12.82
C ALA A 30 7.94 -19.10 12.37
N PHE A 31 8.78 -19.14 11.36
CA PHE A 31 9.46 -20.36 10.92
C PHE A 31 10.32 -20.96 12.04
N ASN A 32 11.08 -20.11 12.73
CA ASN A 32 11.90 -20.56 13.86
C ASN A 32 11.07 -21.20 14.99
N ASP A 33 9.90 -20.64 15.33
CA ASP A 33 9.00 -21.20 16.37
C ASP A 33 8.48 -22.60 16.02
N PHE A 34 8.36 -22.92 14.74
CA PHE A 34 7.93 -24.24 14.27
C PHE A 34 9.11 -25.18 13.97
N GLY A 35 10.36 -24.77 14.34
CA GLY A 35 11.56 -25.58 14.12
C GLY A 35 11.93 -25.77 12.65
N LEU A 36 11.44 -24.91 11.77
CA LEU A 36 11.78 -24.93 10.35
C LEU A 36 13.11 -24.16 10.13
N ASN A 37 14.06 -24.79 9.43
CA ASN A 37 15.32 -24.13 9.04
C ASN A 37 15.15 -23.16 7.87
N TRP A 38 13.99 -22.53 7.79
CA TRP A 38 13.67 -21.57 6.77
C TRP A 38 14.03 -20.16 7.20
N ASN A 39 14.73 -19.46 6.34
CA ASN A 39 15.03 -18.04 6.56
C ASN A 39 14.94 -17.33 5.22
N TRP A 40 13.90 -16.52 5.05
CA TRP A 40 13.80 -15.67 3.88
C TRP A 40 14.71 -14.46 4.03
N ASP A 41 15.64 -14.31 3.11
CA ASP A 41 16.36 -13.05 2.92
C ASP A 41 15.54 -12.07 2.09
N THR A 42 16.04 -10.86 1.91
CA THR A 42 15.35 -9.83 1.15
C THR A 42 15.10 -10.26 -0.30
N SER A 43 16.04 -10.97 -0.94
CA SER A 43 15.91 -11.41 -2.33
C SER A 43 14.82 -12.48 -2.47
N ASN A 44 14.84 -13.51 -1.64
CA ASN A 44 13.80 -14.54 -1.60
C ASN A 44 12.43 -13.91 -1.37
N TYR A 45 12.36 -12.96 -0.43
CA TYR A 45 11.10 -12.33 -0.08
C TYR A 45 10.52 -11.49 -1.22
N ILE A 46 11.35 -10.73 -1.93
CA ILE A 46 10.93 -9.96 -3.12
C ILE A 46 10.31 -10.89 -4.18
N ASP A 47 10.91 -12.05 -4.43
CA ASP A 47 10.34 -13.01 -5.38
C ASP A 47 9.01 -13.60 -4.88
N LEU A 48 8.90 -13.88 -3.59
CA LEU A 48 7.68 -14.38 -2.97
C LEU A 48 6.55 -13.35 -2.92
N LEU A 49 6.85 -12.05 -2.98
CA LEU A 49 5.83 -10.99 -3.06
C LEU A 49 5.00 -11.04 -4.36
N LYS A 50 5.49 -11.70 -5.42
CA LYS A 50 4.73 -11.99 -6.65
C LYS A 50 3.53 -12.91 -6.36
N ILE A 51 3.54 -13.63 -5.24
CA ILE A 51 2.49 -14.55 -4.80
C ILE A 51 1.57 -13.87 -3.80
N ASN A 52 0.29 -13.84 -4.12
CA ASN A 52 -0.74 -13.24 -3.28
C ASN A 52 -0.99 -14.04 -2.00
N GLY A 53 -0.94 -13.35 -0.86
CA GLY A 53 -1.31 -13.88 0.44
C GLY A 53 -0.19 -14.67 1.13
N GLY A 54 0.00 -14.41 2.43
CA GLY A 54 1.09 -14.99 3.22
C GLY A 54 1.04 -16.51 3.29
N LYS A 55 -0.14 -17.11 3.39
CA LYS A 55 -0.33 -18.57 3.36
C LYS A 55 0.17 -19.19 2.06
N ASN A 56 -0.20 -18.56 0.93
CA ASN A 56 0.23 -19.03 -0.38
C ASN A 56 1.75 -18.92 -0.57
N ARG A 57 2.38 -17.86 -0.04
CA ARG A 57 3.84 -17.69 -0.04
C ARG A 57 4.53 -18.82 0.74
N ILE A 58 4.03 -19.16 1.93
CA ILE A 58 4.54 -20.27 2.76
C ILE A 58 4.43 -21.60 1.99
N SER A 59 3.24 -21.93 1.48
CA SER A 59 3.00 -23.16 0.70
C SER A 59 3.83 -23.23 -0.57
N HIS A 60 4.04 -22.12 -1.25
CA HIS A 60 4.87 -22.07 -2.45
C HIS A 60 6.34 -22.29 -2.12
N PHE A 61 6.83 -21.62 -1.08
CA PHE A 61 8.23 -21.76 -0.66
C PHE A 61 8.55 -23.20 -0.23
N SER A 62 7.66 -23.84 0.53
CA SER A 62 7.84 -25.24 0.96
C SER A 62 8.00 -26.21 -0.23
N LYS A 63 7.28 -25.95 -1.34
CA LYS A 63 7.38 -26.74 -2.57
C LYS A 63 8.69 -26.49 -3.33
N ILE A 64 9.18 -25.25 -3.34
CA ILE A 64 10.44 -24.90 -4.03
C ILE A 64 11.64 -25.61 -3.39
N ILE A 65 11.62 -25.74 -2.07
CA ILE A 65 12.72 -26.37 -1.30
C ILE A 65 12.50 -27.88 -1.05
N ASP A 66 11.49 -28.49 -1.68
CA ASP A 66 11.10 -29.89 -1.50
C ASP A 66 10.81 -30.31 -0.04
N GLU A 67 10.45 -29.34 0.81
CA GLU A 67 10.02 -29.57 2.20
C GLU A 67 8.50 -29.31 2.32
N SER A 68 7.68 -30.21 1.74
CA SER A 68 6.22 -30.07 1.77
C SER A 68 5.68 -30.16 3.19
N ILE A 69 4.85 -29.19 3.56
CA ILE A 69 4.15 -29.12 4.85
C ILE A 69 2.64 -29.16 4.66
N SER A 70 1.91 -29.58 5.69
CA SER A 70 0.44 -29.65 5.63
C SER A 70 -0.20 -28.26 5.57
N ASP A 71 -1.40 -28.17 5.00
CA ASP A 71 -2.17 -26.93 4.97
C ASP A 71 -2.49 -26.42 6.38
N GLU A 72 -2.70 -27.32 7.35
CA GLU A 72 -2.89 -26.98 8.76
C GLU A 72 -1.65 -26.28 9.32
N LEU A 73 -0.45 -26.79 9.04
CA LEU A 73 0.80 -26.19 9.50
C LEU A 73 1.02 -24.82 8.85
N VAL A 74 0.69 -24.66 7.56
CA VAL A 74 0.72 -23.35 6.87
C VAL A 74 -0.16 -22.32 7.59
N VAL A 75 -1.38 -22.72 7.99
CA VAL A 75 -2.29 -21.83 8.74
C VAL A 75 -1.68 -21.41 10.06
N ARG A 76 -1.16 -22.35 10.84
CA ARG A 76 -0.54 -22.09 12.16
C ARG A 76 0.69 -21.21 12.06
N ILE A 77 1.57 -21.44 11.07
CA ILE A 77 2.73 -20.57 10.80
C ILE A 77 2.26 -19.15 10.47
N HIS A 78 1.25 -19.03 9.63
CA HIS A 78 0.72 -17.72 9.24
C HIS A 78 0.09 -16.97 10.43
N GLU A 79 -0.64 -17.65 11.29
CA GLU A 79 -1.18 -17.06 12.53
C GLU A 79 -0.06 -16.58 13.47
N LYS A 80 0.99 -17.37 13.61
CA LYS A 80 2.16 -16.99 14.42
C LYS A 80 2.91 -15.81 13.81
N LYS A 81 3.04 -15.77 12.47
CA LYS A 81 3.57 -14.61 11.75
C LYS A 81 2.75 -13.35 12.00
N GLN A 82 1.41 -13.45 12.03
CA GLN A 82 0.57 -12.31 12.35
C GLN A 82 0.83 -11.79 13.77
N PHE A 83 0.99 -12.69 14.73
CA PHE A 83 1.39 -12.32 16.09
C PHE A 83 2.71 -11.54 16.10
N TYR A 84 3.76 -12.04 15.44
CA TYR A 84 5.05 -11.35 15.37
C TYR A 84 5.01 -10.03 14.63
N TYR A 85 4.19 -9.92 13.58
CA TYR A 85 3.96 -8.66 12.91
C TYR A 85 3.41 -7.60 13.88
N LEU A 86 2.37 -7.95 14.65
CA LEU A 86 1.79 -7.04 15.63
C LEU A 86 2.79 -6.64 16.74
N GLU A 87 3.62 -7.59 17.20
CA GLU A 87 4.68 -7.29 18.17
C GLU A 87 5.77 -6.37 17.59
N THR A 88 6.10 -6.52 16.31
CA THR A 88 7.03 -5.62 15.62
C THR A 88 6.46 -4.20 15.53
N ILE A 89 5.19 -4.05 15.17
CA ILE A 89 4.53 -2.73 15.13
C ILE A 89 4.54 -2.09 16.54
N LYS A 90 4.25 -2.85 17.60
CA LYS A 90 4.26 -2.33 18.98
C LYS A 90 5.62 -1.78 19.41
N LYS A 91 6.72 -2.27 18.85
CA LYS A 91 8.07 -1.77 19.10
C LYS A 91 8.38 -0.44 18.38
N ASN A 92 7.43 0.10 17.64
CA ASN A 92 7.53 1.36 16.88
C ASN A 92 8.75 1.40 15.93
N THR A 93 9.01 0.27 15.26
CA THR A 93 10.12 0.11 14.30
C THR A 93 9.73 0.42 12.86
N VAL A 94 8.42 0.58 12.59
CA VAL A 94 7.88 0.91 11.28
C VAL A 94 7.58 2.40 11.19
N HIS A 95 8.05 3.04 10.13
CA HIS A 95 7.91 4.48 9.94
C HIS A 95 7.18 4.81 8.64
N LEU A 96 6.49 5.96 8.65
CA LEU A 96 5.92 6.52 7.42
C LEU A 96 7.04 6.82 6.41
N LYS A 97 6.77 6.57 5.15
CA LYS A 97 7.68 6.95 4.07
C LYS A 97 7.86 8.47 4.03
N ASN A 98 9.02 8.90 3.53
CA ASN A 98 9.36 10.31 3.47
C ASN A 98 8.30 11.13 2.72
N GLY A 99 7.85 12.23 3.31
CA GLY A 99 6.85 13.14 2.78
C GLY A 99 5.40 12.69 2.99
N VAL A 100 5.12 11.43 3.37
CA VAL A 100 3.75 10.92 3.56
C VAL A 100 3.04 11.67 4.68
N LYS A 101 3.64 11.81 5.87
CA LYS A 101 3.03 12.53 6.99
C LYS A 101 2.69 13.96 6.61
N ARG A 102 3.63 14.67 5.99
CA ARG A 102 3.42 16.05 5.54
C ARG A 102 2.25 16.18 4.56
N LEU A 103 2.21 15.30 3.54
CA LEU A 103 1.16 15.35 2.54
C LEU A 103 -0.22 15.02 3.14
N ILE A 104 -0.31 14.01 4.01
CA ILE A 104 -1.56 13.65 4.71
C ILE A 104 -2.08 14.82 5.54
N LEU A 105 -1.19 15.52 6.29
CA LEU A 105 -1.57 16.68 7.10
C LEU A 105 -2.04 17.85 6.24
N GLU A 106 -1.32 18.14 5.15
CA GLU A 106 -1.72 19.19 4.19
C GLU A 106 -3.10 18.89 3.58
N LEU A 107 -3.35 17.64 3.16
CA LEU A 107 -4.63 17.23 2.61
C LEU A 107 -5.75 17.34 3.65
N PHE A 108 -5.47 16.99 4.90
CA PHE A 108 -6.43 17.15 6.00
C PHE A 108 -6.80 18.61 6.24
N GLU A 109 -5.82 19.52 6.28
CA GLU A 109 -6.04 20.97 6.39
C GLU A 109 -6.84 21.53 5.20
N LYS A 110 -6.62 20.98 3.99
CA LYS A 110 -7.37 21.31 2.79
C LYS A 110 -8.76 20.67 2.71
N LYS A 111 -9.17 19.93 3.75
CA LYS A 111 -10.45 19.19 3.82
C LYS A 111 -10.63 18.15 2.71
N VAL A 112 -9.52 17.62 2.19
CA VAL A 112 -9.53 16.45 1.32
C VAL A 112 -9.74 15.23 2.18
N ARG A 113 -10.79 14.47 1.88
CA ARG A 113 -11.12 13.25 2.62
C ARG A 113 -10.13 12.14 2.28
N GLN A 114 -9.71 11.38 3.26
CA GLN A 114 -8.66 10.37 3.10
C GLN A 114 -9.13 9.01 3.61
N PHE A 115 -8.79 7.96 2.88
CA PHE A 115 -9.25 6.60 3.10
C PHE A 115 -8.10 5.61 2.91
N ILE A 116 -8.14 4.49 3.61
CA ILE A 116 -7.21 3.38 3.38
C ILE A 116 -7.92 2.26 2.62
N VAL A 117 -7.26 1.70 1.61
CA VAL A 117 -7.70 0.52 0.86
C VAL A 117 -6.54 -0.46 0.75
N THR A 118 -6.57 -1.53 1.55
CA THR A 118 -5.44 -2.45 1.71
C THR A 118 -5.84 -3.92 1.61
N SER A 119 -4.86 -4.79 1.33
CA SER A 119 -4.98 -6.24 1.42
C SER A 119 -4.64 -6.81 2.81
N SER A 120 -4.24 -5.96 3.74
CA SER A 120 -3.96 -6.34 5.13
C SER A 120 -5.26 -6.50 5.93
N SER A 121 -5.23 -7.33 7.01
CA SER A 121 -6.38 -7.53 7.88
C SER A 121 -6.70 -6.28 8.71
N ARG A 122 -7.95 -6.15 9.12
CA ARG A 122 -8.41 -4.98 9.89
C ARG A 122 -7.58 -4.75 11.16
N SER A 123 -7.30 -5.80 11.90
CA SER A 123 -6.51 -5.73 13.13
C SER A 123 -5.09 -5.19 12.91
N GLN A 124 -4.45 -5.57 11.79
CA GLN A 124 -3.12 -5.08 11.42
C GLN A 124 -3.16 -3.59 11.10
N VAL A 125 -4.14 -3.17 10.30
CA VAL A 125 -4.30 -1.78 9.89
C VAL A 125 -4.58 -0.88 11.09
N ASP A 126 -5.55 -1.25 11.94
CA ASP A 126 -5.94 -0.45 13.11
C ASP A 126 -4.75 -0.26 14.06
N LEU A 127 -3.95 -1.31 14.28
CA LEU A 127 -2.77 -1.21 15.12
C LEU A 127 -1.70 -0.30 14.47
N LEU A 128 -1.40 -0.51 13.19
CA LEU A 128 -0.38 0.28 12.49
C LEU A 128 -0.75 1.77 12.47
N ILE A 129 -2.00 2.10 12.14
CA ILE A 129 -2.46 3.49 12.11
C ILE A 129 -2.39 4.14 13.48
N LYS A 130 -2.74 3.42 14.56
CA LYS A 130 -2.59 3.90 15.93
C LYS A 130 -1.14 4.28 16.27
N TYR A 131 -0.15 3.53 15.77
CA TYR A 131 1.27 3.85 16.01
C TYR A 131 1.80 4.94 15.09
N LEU A 132 1.38 4.95 13.82
CA LEU A 132 1.81 5.97 12.85
C LEU A 132 1.19 7.35 13.11
N PHE A 133 -0.03 7.38 13.68
CA PHE A 133 -0.82 8.58 13.95
C PHE A 133 -1.39 8.53 15.38
N PRO A 134 -0.54 8.63 16.43
CA PRO A 134 -0.96 8.45 17.82
C PRO A 134 -1.92 9.54 18.30
N ASP A 135 -1.80 10.76 17.77
CA ASP A 135 -2.55 11.94 18.26
C ASP A 135 -3.94 12.05 17.61
N PHE A 136 -4.10 11.58 16.37
CA PHE A 136 -5.36 11.63 15.64
C PHE A 136 -5.34 10.68 14.44
N ASN A 137 -6.52 10.22 13.99
CA ASN A 137 -6.65 9.42 12.78
C ASN A 137 -7.07 10.31 11.60
N PRO A 138 -6.22 10.50 10.57
CA PRO A 138 -6.56 11.32 9.41
C PRO A 138 -7.50 10.62 8.41
N PHE A 139 -7.76 9.32 8.58
CA PHE A 139 -8.53 8.50 7.65
C PHE A 139 -9.98 8.35 8.12
N GLU A 140 -10.91 8.64 7.23
CA GLU A 140 -12.35 8.58 7.54
C GLU A 140 -12.85 7.14 7.68
N PHE A 141 -12.35 6.22 6.82
CA PHE A 141 -12.59 4.78 6.93
C PHE A 141 -11.47 3.96 6.30
N ILE A 142 -11.51 2.68 6.56
CA ILE A 142 -10.58 1.68 6.08
C ILE A 142 -11.37 0.58 5.36
N ILE A 143 -10.92 0.19 4.15
CA ILE A 143 -11.28 -1.05 3.49
C ILE A 143 -10.09 -2.00 3.61
N SER A 144 -10.25 -3.02 4.42
CA SER A 144 -9.27 -4.09 4.69
C SER A 144 -9.58 -5.36 3.89
N SER A 145 -8.76 -6.39 4.02
CA SER A 145 -9.04 -7.71 3.46
C SER A 145 -10.35 -8.30 4.02
N ASP A 146 -10.70 -7.97 5.26
CA ASP A 146 -11.87 -8.54 5.94
C ASP A 146 -13.19 -7.94 5.42
N ASP A 147 -13.11 -6.82 4.70
CA ASP A 147 -14.27 -6.07 4.20
C ASP A 147 -14.74 -6.52 2.82
N VAL A 148 -13.98 -7.36 2.10
CA VAL A 148 -14.24 -7.70 0.69
C VAL A 148 -14.04 -9.18 0.41
N LYS A 149 -14.88 -9.75 -0.46
CA LYS A 149 -14.74 -11.15 -0.90
C LYS A 149 -13.59 -11.35 -1.90
N TYR A 150 -13.35 -10.36 -2.74
CA TYR A 150 -12.30 -10.41 -3.77
C TYR A 150 -11.29 -9.30 -3.50
N HIS A 151 -10.02 -9.71 -3.32
CA HIS A 151 -8.91 -8.84 -3.01
C HIS A 151 -8.25 -8.29 -4.27
N LYS A 152 -7.35 -7.30 -4.14
CA LYS A 152 -6.50 -6.83 -5.23
C LYS A 152 -5.82 -8.05 -5.92
N PRO A 153 -5.81 -8.15 -7.24
CA PRO A 153 -6.04 -7.10 -8.25
C PRO A 153 -7.51 -6.89 -8.66
N ASN A 154 -8.49 -7.56 -8.02
CA ASN A 154 -9.90 -7.30 -8.30
C ASN A 154 -10.25 -5.85 -7.93
N PRO A 155 -11.07 -5.12 -8.72
CA PRO A 155 -11.41 -3.72 -8.44
C PRO A 155 -12.34 -3.54 -7.22
N LEU A 156 -12.93 -4.61 -6.69
CA LEU A 156 -13.94 -4.55 -5.64
C LEU A 156 -13.54 -3.71 -4.41
N PRO A 157 -12.29 -3.77 -3.87
CA PRO A 157 -11.90 -2.93 -2.74
C PRO A 157 -12.05 -1.44 -3.01
N TYR A 158 -11.60 -0.98 -4.18
CA TYR A 158 -11.71 0.43 -4.58
C TYR A 158 -13.14 0.82 -4.94
N LEU A 159 -13.90 -0.04 -5.63
CA LEU A 159 -15.33 0.19 -5.90
C LEU A 159 -16.13 0.33 -4.60
N LYS A 160 -15.84 -0.49 -3.59
CA LYS A 160 -16.45 -0.38 -2.26
C LYS A 160 -16.09 0.94 -1.59
N ALA A 161 -14.82 1.33 -1.65
CA ALA A 161 -14.35 2.60 -1.09
C ALA A 161 -15.03 3.81 -1.75
N MET A 162 -15.12 3.81 -3.10
CA MET A 162 -15.84 4.85 -3.85
C MET A 162 -17.31 4.94 -3.45
N LYS A 163 -17.98 3.80 -3.35
CA LYS A 163 -19.39 3.75 -2.94
C LYS A 163 -19.60 4.33 -1.54
N LEU A 164 -18.73 4.00 -0.59
CA LEU A 164 -18.84 4.50 0.80
C LEU A 164 -18.50 5.99 0.90
N SER A 165 -17.48 6.45 0.19
CA SER A 165 -17.10 7.86 0.21
C SER A 165 -18.09 8.75 -0.52
N GLY A 166 -18.81 8.25 -1.51
CA GLY A 166 -19.65 9.04 -2.41
C GLY A 166 -18.84 10.01 -3.30
N ILE A 167 -17.53 9.85 -3.40
CA ILE A 167 -16.67 10.72 -4.23
C ILE A 167 -16.55 10.10 -5.61
N GLU A 168 -16.78 10.92 -6.63
CA GLU A 168 -16.65 10.50 -8.01
C GLU A 168 -15.18 10.27 -8.41
N TYR A 169 -14.95 9.40 -9.40
CA TYR A 169 -13.61 9.02 -9.87
C TYR A 169 -12.75 10.21 -10.30
N ASN A 170 -13.35 11.22 -10.93
CA ASN A 170 -12.65 12.42 -11.43
C ASN A 170 -12.31 13.44 -10.33
N ASN A 171 -12.74 13.19 -9.09
CA ASN A 171 -12.43 14.01 -7.92
C ASN A 171 -11.57 13.27 -6.87
N SER A 172 -11.03 12.10 -7.25
CA SER A 172 -10.25 11.26 -6.34
C SER A 172 -8.96 10.75 -6.98
N ILE A 173 -7.98 10.42 -6.14
CA ILE A 173 -6.69 9.87 -6.52
C ILE A 173 -6.40 8.65 -5.65
N VAL A 174 -5.75 7.66 -6.26
CA VAL A 174 -5.18 6.51 -5.56
C VAL A 174 -3.67 6.62 -5.51
N PHE A 175 -3.06 6.28 -4.37
CA PHE A 175 -1.63 5.99 -4.25
C PHE A 175 -1.43 4.50 -4.07
N GLU A 176 -0.58 3.90 -4.90
CA GLU A 176 -0.29 2.48 -4.94
C GLU A 176 1.17 2.20 -5.25
N ASP A 177 1.70 1.08 -4.74
CA ASP A 177 3.09 0.68 -4.94
C ASP A 177 3.25 -0.65 -5.70
N SER A 178 2.16 -1.39 -5.93
CA SER A 178 2.18 -2.75 -6.45
C SER A 178 1.38 -2.91 -7.74
N ASN A 179 1.80 -3.87 -8.61
CA ASN A 179 1.04 -4.22 -9.81
C ASN A 179 -0.41 -4.61 -9.51
N GLN A 180 -0.63 -5.31 -8.42
CA GLN A 180 -1.95 -5.79 -8.03
C GLN A 180 -2.85 -4.65 -7.57
N GLY A 181 -2.30 -3.74 -6.78
CA GLY A 181 -3.02 -2.56 -6.34
C GLY A 181 -3.33 -1.61 -7.49
N ILE A 182 -2.37 -1.38 -8.38
CA ILE A 182 -2.56 -0.57 -9.59
C ILE A 182 -3.65 -1.18 -10.48
N LYS A 183 -3.60 -2.49 -10.76
CA LYS A 183 -4.66 -3.17 -11.54
C LYS A 183 -6.03 -3.03 -10.88
N SER A 184 -6.09 -3.13 -9.56
CA SER A 184 -7.33 -2.98 -8.79
C SER A 184 -7.90 -1.56 -8.91
N SER A 185 -7.08 -0.54 -8.73
CA SER A 185 -7.51 0.88 -8.82
C SER A 185 -7.88 1.29 -10.24
N LEU A 186 -7.08 0.91 -11.24
CA LEU A 186 -7.39 1.15 -12.66
C LEU A 186 -8.65 0.41 -13.10
N GLY A 187 -8.87 -0.84 -12.62
CA GLY A 187 -10.10 -1.58 -12.85
C GLY A 187 -11.35 -0.93 -12.25
N ALA A 188 -11.19 -0.08 -11.25
CA ALA A 188 -12.23 0.79 -10.70
C ALA A 188 -12.30 2.17 -11.40
N ASN A 189 -11.56 2.36 -12.49
CA ASN A 189 -11.43 3.61 -13.26
C ASN A 189 -10.89 4.81 -12.45
N LEU A 190 -10.14 4.56 -11.39
CA LEU A 190 -9.60 5.62 -10.54
C LEU A 190 -8.26 6.15 -11.08
N PRO A 191 -8.07 7.48 -11.09
CA PRO A 191 -6.77 8.11 -11.28
C PRO A 191 -5.75 7.57 -10.28
N THR A 192 -4.69 6.93 -10.77
CA THR A 192 -3.74 6.20 -9.93
C THR A 192 -2.34 6.77 -10.09
N ILE A 193 -1.70 7.06 -8.98
CA ILE A 193 -0.30 7.43 -8.86
C ILE A 193 0.48 6.22 -8.39
N TYR A 194 1.47 5.80 -9.17
CA TYR A 194 2.43 4.81 -8.73
C TYR A 194 3.48 5.48 -7.85
N PHE A 195 3.54 5.04 -6.61
CA PHE A 195 4.48 5.49 -5.59
C PHE A 195 5.25 4.29 -5.00
N PRO A 196 6.33 3.85 -5.66
CA PRO A 196 7.03 2.61 -5.34
C PRO A 196 7.48 2.55 -3.89
N SER A 197 7.41 1.36 -3.32
CA SER A 197 8.04 1.02 -2.04
C SER A 197 9.56 1.01 -2.17
N ASN A 198 10.26 0.68 -1.08
CA ASN A 198 11.70 0.40 -1.09
C ASN A 198 12.04 -0.98 -1.70
N ILE A 199 11.03 -1.73 -2.11
CA ILE A 199 11.18 -3.00 -2.83
C ILE A 199 11.11 -2.74 -4.33
N PRO A 200 12.13 -3.13 -5.12
CA PRO A 200 12.09 -2.99 -6.56
C PRO A 200 10.90 -3.75 -7.16
N THR A 201 9.96 -3.04 -7.74
CA THR A 201 8.81 -3.61 -8.43
C THR A 201 8.87 -3.26 -9.91
N VAL A 202 8.88 -4.29 -10.76
CA VAL A 202 8.75 -4.09 -12.21
C VAL A 202 7.27 -3.96 -12.52
N ILE A 203 6.87 -2.80 -13.02
CA ILE A 203 5.47 -2.59 -13.44
C ILE A 203 5.21 -3.37 -14.73
N ASP A 204 4.09 -4.07 -14.76
CA ASP A 204 3.66 -4.85 -15.91
C ASP A 204 3.55 -3.94 -17.15
N ARG A 205 4.09 -4.40 -18.30
CA ARG A 205 4.17 -3.62 -19.53
C ARG A 205 2.82 -3.13 -20.06
N GLU A 206 1.75 -3.83 -19.70
CA GLU A 206 0.38 -3.51 -20.10
C GLU A 206 -0.22 -2.36 -19.28
N ILE A 207 0.39 -2.00 -18.16
CA ILE A 207 -0.08 -0.93 -17.30
C ILE A 207 0.44 0.42 -17.82
N ASN A 208 -0.49 1.25 -18.27
CA ASN A 208 -0.18 2.65 -18.61
C ASN A 208 -0.61 3.55 -17.46
N LEU A 209 0.36 4.19 -16.83
CA LEU A 209 0.14 5.14 -15.73
C LEU A 209 0.43 6.56 -16.20
N ASP A 210 -0.41 7.51 -15.79
CA ASP A 210 -0.25 8.92 -16.11
C ASP A 210 0.60 9.66 -15.08
N CYS A 211 0.82 9.07 -13.91
CA CYS A 211 1.66 9.65 -12.87
C CYS A 211 2.49 8.59 -12.14
N ILE A 212 3.81 8.85 -12.05
CA ILE A 212 4.80 8.00 -11.37
C ILE A 212 5.68 8.92 -10.53
N ILE A 213 5.70 8.66 -9.22
CA ILE A 213 6.43 9.47 -8.23
C ILE A 213 7.39 8.56 -7.46
N GLY A 214 8.69 8.71 -7.64
CA GLY A 214 9.69 7.95 -6.91
C GLY A 214 9.86 8.39 -5.44
N CYS A 215 9.60 9.66 -5.15
CA CYS A 215 9.66 10.21 -3.80
C CYS A 215 8.74 11.43 -3.67
N LEU A 216 7.93 11.51 -2.60
CA LEU A 216 7.04 12.66 -2.36
C LEU A 216 7.80 13.95 -2.01
N GLY A 217 9.04 13.83 -1.56
CA GLY A 217 9.82 14.96 -1.10
C GLY A 217 9.32 15.55 0.21
N ASP A 218 10.14 16.44 0.75
CA ASP A 218 9.87 17.21 1.96
C ASP A 218 10.58 18.56 1.85
N ILE A 219 10.49 19.40 2.89
CA ILE A 219 11.13 20.73 2.92
C ILE A 219 12.63 20.64 2.55
N ASN A 220 13.32 19.60 3.04
CA ASN A 220 14.77 19.39 2.87
C ASN A 220 15.12 18.29 1.85
N LYS A 221 14.13 17.70 1.17
CA LYS A 221 14.36 16.63 0.20
C LYS A 221 13.48 16.81 -1.02
N VAL A 222 14.10 17.00 -2.17
CA VAL A 222 13.37 17.20 -3.43
C VAL A 222 12.60 15.94 -3.81
N ALA A 223 11.35 16.13 -4.20
CA ALA A 223 10.52 15.06 -4.77
C ALA A 223 11.11 14.56 -6.09
N ASN A 224 10.88 13.30 -6.39
CA ASN A 224 11.22 12.71 -7.68
C ASN A 224 9.94 12.39 -8.46
N VAL A 225 9.61 13.18 -9.46
CA VAL A 225 8.52 12.92 -10.41
C VAL A 225 9.11 12.33 -11.68
N ILE A 226 8.81 11.05 -11.93
CA ILE A 226 9.28 10.31 -13.12
C ILE A 226 8.35 10.58 -14.29
N LYS A 227 7.04 10.61 -14.05
CA LYS A 227 5.99 10.95 -15.01
C LYS A 227 4.88 11.71 -14.28
N GLY A 228 4.34 12.79 -14.88
CA GLY A 228 3.26 13.58 -14.29
C GLY A 228 3.41 15.07 -14.47
N PRO A 229 2.63 15.89 -13.76
CA PRO A 229 2.73 17.35 -13.80
C PRO A 229 4.10 17.87 -13.34
N LYS A 230 4.41 19.08 -13.70
CA LYS A 230 5.59 19.78 -13.18
C LYS A 230 5.43 20.10 -11.69
N LEU A 231 6.52 19.97 -10.94
CA LEU A 231 6.59 20.44 -9.56
C LEU A 231 6.65 21.96 -9.50
N ASN A 232 5.83 22.54 -8.63
CA ASN A 232 5.90 23.96 -8.30
C ASN A 232 6.72 24.21 -7.01
N LYS A 233 6.92 23.20 -6.20
CA LYS A 233 7.72 23.19 -4.99
C LYS A 233 8.70 22.01 -5.01
N ASN A 234 9.58 21.92 -4.03
CA ASN A 234 10.50 20.77 -3.91
C ASN A 234 9.81 19.46 -3.48
N TYR A 235 8.49 19.46 -3.27
CA TYR A 235 7.73 18.32 -2.80
C TYR A 235 6.33 18.25 -3.45
N ILE A 236 5.77 17.06 -3.47
CA ILE A 236 4.38 16.82 -3.89
C ILE A 236 3.44 17.43 -2.87
N ASP A 237 2.56 18.31 -3.32
CA ASP A 237 1.57 19.02 -2.53
C ASP A 237 0.15 18.85 -3.11
N TYR A 238 -0.84 19.42 -2.44
CA TYR A 238 -2.22 19.45 -2.92
C TYR A 238 -2.32 20.02 -4.36
N SER A 239 -1.55 21.06 -4.65
CA SER A 239 -1.59 21.72 -5.98
C SER A 239 -1.12 20.77 -7.08
N PHE A 240 -0.05 20.00 -6.82
CA PHE A 240 0.43 18.97 -7.75
C PHE A 240 -0.66 17.91 -8.02
N LEU A 241 -1.30 17.40 -6.97
CA LEU A 241 -2.33 16.37 -7.10
C LEU A 241 -3.56 16.91 -7.86
N ASN A 242 -3.97 18.14 -7.58
CA ASN A 242 -5.07 18.77 -8.29
C ASN A 242 -4.74 19.01 -9.76
N ASN A 243 -3.53 19.43 -10.10
CA ASN A 243 -3.05 19.58 -11.47
C ASN A 243 -3.01 18.24 -12.21
N PHE A 244 -2.65 17.16 -11.53
CA PHE A 244 -2.73 15.81 -12.09
C PHE A 244 -4.17 15.45 -12.52
N LEU A 245 -5.17 15.67 -11.65
CA LEU A 245 -6.58 15.43 -12.01
C LEU A 245 -7.05 16.28 -13.20
N ILE A 246 -6.64 17.55 -13.26
CA ILE A 246 -6.97 18.45 -14.38
C ILE A 246 -6.35 17.93 -15.68
N SER A 247 -5.09 17.47 -15.64
CA SER A 247 -4.38 17.00 -16.84
C SER A 247 -5.04 15.77 -17.46
N ILE A 248 -5.45 14.80 -16.65
CA ILE A 248 -6.13 13.58 -17.14
C ILE A 248 -7.58 13.85 -17.59
N SER A 249 -8.24 14.84 -17.00
CA SER A 249 -9.59 15.26 -17.46
C SER A 249 -9.53 15.88 -18.84
N ASN A 250 -8.50 16.67 -19.13
CA ASN A 250 -8.33 17.32 -20.44
C ASN A 250 -7.85 16.35 -21.53
N ALA A 251 -7.20 15.24 -21.17
CA ALA A 251 -6.73 14.24 -22.13
C ALA A 251 -7.84 13.30 -22.64
N LYS A 252 -9.03 13.32 -22.03
CA LYS A 252 -10.20 12.52 -22.41
C LYS A 252 -11.16 13.23 -23.38
N TYR A 253 -10.87 14.46 -23.74
CA TYR A 253 -11.58 15.27 -24.74
C TYR A 253 -10.65 15.60 -25.91
#